data_ef503b80262b3002b30a55485b17131c
#
_entry.id   ef503b80262b3002b30a55485b17131c
#
_cell.length_a   1.000
_cell.length_b   1.000
_cell.length_c   1.000
_cell.angle_alpha   90.00
_cell.angle_beta   90.00
_cell.angle_gamma   90.00
#
_symmetry.space_group_name_H-M   'P 1'
#
loop_
_entity.id
_entity.type
_entity.pdbx_description
1 polymer ?
#
loop_
_entity_poly.entity_id
_entity_poly.type
_entity_poly.pdbx_seq_one_letter_code
_entity_poly.pdbx_strand_id
1 'polypeptide(L)'
;MSKFMMPPQATERVARLGQRIRVARIRRGWSVADLANKAGINRNTLTALELGKPGTAVGVCFTVLWALGLDKSLDAVADPDSDLHGKALEASRRPTRASKIRKASDDYDF
;
A
#
# COMPACT_ATOMS: atom_id res chain seq x y z
N MET A 1 2.23 18.53 20.40
CA MET A 1 1.71 17.73 19.31
C MET A 1 2.82 17.43 18.32
N SER A 2 3.07 16.19 18.07
CA SER A 2 4.12 15.80 17.13
C SER A 2 3.62 15.92 15.69
N LYS A 3 4.47 16.39 14.80
CA LYS A 3 4.18 16.42 13.39
C LYS A 3 4.66 15.10 12.78
N PHE A 4 3.81 14.51 11.95
CA PHE A 4 4.23 13.37 11.15
C PHE A 4 5.18 13.84 10.06
N MET A 5 6.35 13.24 10.00
CA MET A 5 7.34 13.55 8.97
C MET A 5 7.76 12.27 8.29
N MET A 6 7.57 12.24 6.97
CA MET A 6 7.96 11.08 6.19
C MET A 6 9.44 11.14 5.82
N PRO A 7 10.16 10.04 5.95
CA PRO A 7 11.52 9.99 5.41
C PRO A 7 11.51 10.13 3.89
N PRO A 8 12.60 10.66 3.29
CA PRO A 8 12.65 10.89 1.85
C PRO A 8 12.32 9.65 1.00
N GLN A 9 12.75 8.48 1.45
CA GLN A 9 12.49 7.23 0.71
C GLN A 9 10.99 6.91 0.65
N ALA A 10 10.26 7.15 1.74
CA ALA A 10 8.81 6.94 1.77
C ALA A 10 8.09 7.99 0.94
N THR A 11 8.51 9.26 1.05
CA THR A 11 7.93 10.35 0.27
C THR A 11 8.05 10.08 -1.22
N GLU A 12 9.21 9.62 -1.67
CA GLU A 12 9.43 9.29 -3.07
C GLU A 12 8.49 8.19 -3.56
N ARG A 13 8.25 7.17 -2.73
CA ARG A 13 7.37 6.08 -3.10
C ARG A 13 5.91 6.49 -3.16
N VAL A 14 5.48 7.37 -2.28
CA VAL A 14 4.12 7.91 -2.32
C VAL A 14 3.94 8.74 -3.59
N ALA A 15 4.91 9.57 -3.93
CA ALA A 15 4.86 10.37 -5.17
C ALA A 15 4.82 9.47 -6.40
N ARG A 16 5.61 8.41 -6.40
CA ARG A 16 5.65 7.45 -7.51
C ARG A 16 4.32 6.73 -7.67
N LEU A 17 3.71 6.32 -6.57
CA LEU A 17 2.41 5.67 -6.60
C LEU A 17 1.35 6.61 -7.19
N GLY A 18 1.34 7.87 -6.74
CA GLY A 18 0.41 8.86 -7.28
C GLY A 18 0.58 9.05 -8.78
N GLN A 19 1.82 9.12 -9.25
CA GLN A 19 2.13 9.26 -10.68
C GLN A 19 1.66 8.03 -11.46
N ARG A 20 1.86 6.84 -10.93
CA ARG A 20 1.42 5.59 -11.55
C ARG A 20 -0.10 5.51 -11.66
N ILE A 21 -0.80 5.97 -10.64
CA ILE A 21 -2.26 6.04 -10.67
C ILE A 21 -2.71 7.00 -11.77
N ARG A 22 -2.06 8.16 -11.87
CA ARG A 22 -2.38 9.12 -12.91
C ARG A 22 -2.17 8.53 -14.31
N VAL A 23 -1.04 7.86 -14.53
CA VAL A 23 -0.75 7.21 -15.81
C VAL A 23 -1.83 6.16 -16.13
N ALA A 24 -2.19 5.33 -15.15
CA ALA A 24 -3.21 4.30 -15.35
C ALA A 24 -4.56 4.90 -15.71
N ARG A 25 -4.92 6.01 -15.08
CA ARG A 25 -6.15 6.73 -15.40
C ARG A 25 -6.14 7.26 -16.82
N ILE A 26 -5.05 7.93 -17.20
CA ILE A 26 -4.90 8.54 -18.53
C ILE A 26 -4.93 7.45 -19.62
N ARG A 27 -4.28 6.32 -19.38
CA ARG A 27 -4.29 5.19 -20.32
C ARG A 27 -5.69 4.69 -20.62
N ARG A 28 -6.61 4.83 -19.66
CA ARG A 28 -8.00 4.42 -19.83
C ARG A 28 -8.88 5.51 -20.42
N GLY A 29 -8.29 6.68 -20.72
CA GLY A 29 -9.06 7.81 -21.24
C GLY A 29 -10.00 8.43 -20.23
N TRP A 30 -9.73 8.28 -18.93
CA TRP A 30 -10.61 8.78 -17.88
C TRP A 30 -10.14 10.12 -17.34
N SER A 31 -11.12 11.01 -17.09
CA SER A 31 -10.87 12.24 -16.36
C SER A 31 -10.71 11.95 -14.86
N VAL A 32 -10.25 12.94 -14.11
CA VAL A 32 -10.23 12.86 -12.65
C VAL A 32 -11.65 12.58 -12.13
N ALA A 33 -12.65 13.27 -12.68
CA ALA A 33 -14.04 13.06 -12.28
C ALA A 33 -14.48 11.60 -12.54
N ASP A 34 -14.10 11.04 -13.69
CA ASP A 34 -14.46 9.66 -14.03
C ASP A 34 -13.94 8.68 -12.99
N LEU A 35 -12.66 8.76 -12.68
CA LEU A 35 -12.05 7.84 -11.72
C LEU A 35 -12.59 8.07 -10.31
N ALA A 36 -12.75 9.33 -9.91
CA ALA A 36 -13.31 9.64 -8.59
C ALA A 36 -14.71 9.05 -8.44
N ASN A 37 -15.54 9.16 -9.47
CA ASN A 37 -16.88 8.56 -9.45
C ASN A 37 -16.81 7.04 -9.35
N LYS A 38 -15.94 6.40 -10.12
CA LYS A 38 -15.80 4.94 -10.09
C LYS A 38 -15.33 4.43 -8.73
N ALA A 39 -14.47 5.19 -8.07
CA ALA A 39 -13.95 4.83 -6.74
C ALA A 39 -14.86 5.32 -5.60
N GLY A 40 -15.85 6.15 -5.89
CA GLY A 40 -16.75 6.69 -4.88
C GLY A 40 -16.07 7.69 -3.94
N ILE A 41 -15.13 8.46 -4.45
CA ILE A 41 -14.38 9.44 -3.65
C ILE A 41 -14.50 10.85 -4.25
N ASN A 42 -14.12 11.83 -3.44
CA ASN A 42 -14.09 13.22 -3.87
C ASN A 42 -12.95 13.45 -4.86
N ARG A 43 -13.18 14.31 -5.86
CA ARG A 43 -12.17 14.63 -6.86
C ARG A 43 -10.91 15.26 -6.24
N ASN A 44 -11.08 16.10 -5.23
CA ASN A 44 -9.94 16.70 -4.56
C ASN A 44 -9.07 15.67 -3.86
N THR A 45 -9.70 14.63 -3.31
CA THR A 45 -8.98 13.52 -2.69
C THR A 45 -8.16 12.76 -3.73
N LEU A 46 -8.75 12.50 -4.89
CA LEU A 46 -8.03 11.82 -5.98
C LEU A 46 -6.87 12.68 -6.49
N THR A 47 -7.09 13.98 -6.67
CA THR A 47 -6.04 14.89 -7.09
C THR A 47 -4.87 14.89 -6.11
N ALA A 48 -5.16 14.93 -4.81
CA ALA A 48 -4.13 14.88 -3.78
C ALA A 48 -3.34 13.56 -3.85
N LEU A 49 -4.03 12.44 -4.07
CA LEU A 49 -3.38 11.14 -4.22
C LEU A 49 -2.45 11.12 -5.42
N GLU A 50 -2.90 11.60 -6.57
CA GLU A 50 -2.08 11.64 -7.80
C GLU A 50 -0.89 12.56 -7.67
N LEU A 51 -0.99 13.60 -6.85
CA LEU A 51 0.12 14.51 -6.57
C LEU A 51 1.09 13.96 -5.52
N GLY A 52 0.79 12.80 -4.96
CA GLY A 52 1.67 12.17 -3.98
C GLY A 52 1.59 12.76 -2.59
N LYS A 53 0.47 13.39 -2.24
CA LYS A 53 0.31 13.93 -0.90
C LYS A 53 0.09 12.80 0.10
N PRO A 54 0.83 12.79 1.23
CA PRO A 54 0.83 11.65 2.14
C PRO A 54 -0.43 11.48 3.00
N GLY A 55 -1.32 12.46 3.01
CA GLY A 55 -2.48 12.43 3.90
C GLY A 55 -3.64 11.55 3.44
N THR A 56 -3.51 10.85 2.31
CA THR A 56 -4.60 10.01 1.81
C THR A 56 -4.68 8.71 2.60
N ALA A 57 -5.89 8.36 3.04
CA ALA A 57 -6.10 7.12 3.76
C ALA A 57 -5.81 5.91 2.87
N VAL A 58 -5.25 4.86 3.47
CA VAL A 58 -4.87 3.64 2.75
C VAL A 58 -6.07 3.00 2.07
N GLY A 59 -7.23 2.96 2.72
CA GLY A 59 -8.43 2.38 2.12
C GLY A 59 -8.89 3.12 0.87
N VAL A 60 -8.77 4.44 0.88
CA VAL A 60 -9.09 5.26 -0.29
C VAL A 60 -8.15 4.93 -1.45
N CYS A 61 -6.85 4.86 -1.17
CA CYS A 61 -5.85 4.52 -2.17
C CYS A 61 -6.13 3.14 -2.78
N PHE A 62 -6.42 2.17 -1.96
CA PHE A 62 -6.69 0.80 -2.40
C PHE A 62 -7.98 0.73 -3.23
N THR A 63 -9.00 1.52 -2.86
CA THR A 63 -10.24 1.61 -3.63
C THR A 63 -10.00 2.19 -5.02
N VAL A 64 -9.13 3.20 -5.12
CA VAL A 64 -8.74 3.77 -6.42
C VAL A 64 -8.07 2.72 -7.30
N LEU A 65 -7.15 1.95 -6.73
CA LEU A 65 -6.47 0.89 -7.48
C LEU A 65 -7.46 -0.19 -7.92
N TRP A 66 -8.41 -0.52 -7.06
CA TRP A 66 -9.49 -1.45 -7.43
C TRP A 66 -10.32 -0.90 -8.60
N ALA A 67 -10.68 0.37 -8.56
CA ALA A 67 -11.46 0.99 -9.65
C ALA A 67 -10.69 0.99 -10.98
N LEU A 68 -9.35 1.01 -10.92
CA LEU A 68 -8.48 0.89 -12.07
C LEU A 68 -8.26 -0.55 -12.53
N GLY A 69 -8.72 -1.53 -11.75
CA GLY A 69 -8.45 -2.94 -12.01
C GLY A 69 -7.05 -3.37 -11.61
N LEU A 70 -6.38 -2.60 -10.75
CA LEU A 70 -5.00 -2.85 -10.34
C LEU A 70 -4.87 -3.30 -8.89
N ASP A 71 -5.97 -3.68 -8.26
CA ASP A 71 -5.97 -4.10 -6.85
C ASP A 71 -5.10 -5.32 -6.61
N LYS A 72 -4.96 -6.22 -7.58
CA LYS A 72 -4.11 -7.40 -7.43
C LYS A 72 -2.63 -7.06 -7.26
N SER A 73 -2.20 -5.88 -7.73
CA SER A 73 -0.83 -5.45 -7.53
C SER A 73 -0.51 -5.22 -6.05
N LEU A 74 -1.55 -5.05 -5.23
CA LEU A 74 -1.39 -4.87 -3.79
C LEU A 74 -1.04 -6.16 -3.06
N ASP A 75 -1.24 -7.32 -3.70
CA ASP A 75 -0.92 -8.60 -3.08
C ASP A 75 0.57 -8.75 -2.80
N ALA A 76 1.41 -8.00 -3.52
CA ALA A 76 2.86 -8.01 -3.31
C ALA A 76 3.32 -7.05 -2.21
N VAL A 77 2.42 -6.21 -1.69
CA VAL A 77 2.78 -5.23 -0.66
C VAL A 77 3.05 -5.94 0.66
N ALA A 78 4.28 -5.78 1.17
CA ALA A 78 4.72 -6.37 2.44
C ALA A 78 4.51 -7.89 2.50
N ASP A 79 4.60 -8.56 1.36
CA ASP A 79 4.42 -10.00 1.25
C ASP A 79 5.45 -10.71 2.13
N PRO A 80 5.03 -11.53 3.09
CA PRO A 80 5.97 -12.24 3.98
C PRO A 80 6.96 -13.12 3.23
N ASP A 81 6.55 -13.70 2.11
CA ASP A 81 7.42 -14.58 1.34
C ASP A 81 8.55 -13.83 0.64
N SER A 82 8.37 -12.55 0.37
CA SER A 82 9.38 -11.69 -0.23
C SER A 82 10.27 -11.00 0.81
N ASP A 83 9.93 -11.10 2.07
CA ASP A 83 10.66 -10.47 3.18
C ASP A 83 11.81 -11.37 3.62
N LEU A 84 12.89 -11.34 2.84
CA LEU A 84 14.06 -12.20 3.10
C LEU A 84 14.73 -11.86 4.43
N HIS A 85 14.80 -10.57 4.76
CA HIS A 85 15.38 -10.13 6.03
C HIS A 85 14.55 -10.61 7.22
N GLY A 86 13.23 -10.46 7.14
CA GLY A 86 12.32 -10.95 8.17
C GLY A 86 12.43 -12.46 8.36
N LYS A 87 12.53 -13.20 7.25
CA LYS A 87 12.73 -14.65 7.33
C LYS A 87 14.03 -15.01 8.04
N ALA A 88 15.10 -14.27 7.76
CA ALA A 88 16.40 -14.50 8.41
C ALA A 88 16.31 -14.20 9.90
N LEU A 89 15.66 -13.11 10.28
CA LEU A 89 15.46 -12.76 11.69
C LEU A 89 14.64 -13.81 12.41
N GLU A 90 13.57 -14.27 11.79
CA GLU A 90 12.73 -15.32 12.36
C GLU A 90 13.53 -16.60 12.55
N ALA A 91 14.31 -17.01 11.55
CA ALA A 91 15.13 -18.21 11.64
C ALA A 91 16.12 -18.13 12.79
N SER A 92 16.76 -16.97 13.01
CA SER A 92 17.74 -16.78 14.08
C SER A 92 17.10 -16.84 15.47
N ARG A 93 15.81 -16.50 15.58
CA ARG A 93 15.07 -16.53 16.85
C ARG A 93 14.21 -17.77 17.01
N ARG A 94 14.08 -18.55 15.93
CA ARG A 94 13.20 -19.71 15.94
C ARG A 94 13.75 -20.76 16.90
N PRO A 95 12.95 -21.17 17.88
CA PRO A 95 13.34 -22.25 18.74
C PRO A 95 13.25 -23.58 17.99
N THR A 96 14.03 -24.56 18.47
CA THR A 96 14.02 -25.90 17.90
C THR A 96 12.79 -26.71 18.32
N ARG A 97 11.95 -26.17 19.20
CA ARG A 97 10.80 -26.88 19.76
C ARG A 97 9.52 -26.51 19.05
N ALA A 98 8.71 -27.50 18.75
CA ALA A 98 7.45 -27.32 18.04
C ALA A 98 6.47 -26.41 18.76
N SER A 99 6.46 -26.41 20.09
CA SER A 99 5.55 -25.56 20.87
C SER A 99 5.75 -24.08 20.60
N LYS A 100 7.00 -23.64 20.39
CA LYS A 100 7.27 -22.25 20.13
C LYS A 100 7.02 -21.89 18.66
N ILE A 101 7.14 -22.83 17.76
CA ILE A 101 6.75 -22.61 16.38
C ILE A 101 5.26 -22.36 16.28
N ARG A 102 4.46 -23.10 17.04
CA ARG A 102 3.02 -22.91 17.10
C ARG A 102 2.66 -21.51 17.61
N LYS A 103 3.38 -21.02 18.63
CA LYS A 103 3.15 -19.68 19.16
C LYS A 103 3.46 -18.60 18.12
N ALA A 104 4.50 -18.76 17.34
CA ALA A 104 4.83 -17.83 16.28
C ALA A 104 3.72 -17.76 15.20
N SER A 105 3.08 -18.91 14.90
CA SER A 105 1.94 -18.92 13.98
C SER A 105 0.76 -18.12 14.53
N ASP A 106 0.51 -18.19 15.82
CA ASP A 106 -0.56 -17.44 16.45
C ASP A 106 -0.34 -15.94 16.35
N ASP A 107 0.91 -15.50 16.35
CA ASP A 107 1.25 -14.07 16.22
C ASP A 107 0.85 -13.47 14.88
N TYR A 108 0.64 -14.28 13.87
CA TYR A 108 0.22 -13.82 12.53
C TYR A 108 -1.29 -13.84 12.34
N ASP A 109 -2.00 -14.29 13.31
CA ASP A 109 -3.46 -14.39 13.26
C ASP A 109 -4.06 -13.15 13.91
N PHE A 110 -4.34 -12.17 13.07
CA PHE A 110 -4.87 -10.88 13.52
C PHE A 110 -6.40 -10.86 13.48
#